data_793af22d41439dbb16d86bfa271dac06
#
_entry.id   793af22d41439dbb16d86bfa271dac06
#
_cell.length_a   1.000
_cell.length_b   1.000
_cell.length_c   1.000
_cell.angle_alpha   90.00
_cell.angle_beta   90.00
_cell.angle_gamma   90.00
#
_symmetry.space_group_name_H-M   'P 1'
#
loop_
_entity.id
_entity.type
_entity.pdbx_description
1 polymer ?
#
loop_
_entity_poly.entity_id
_entity_poly.type
_entity_poly.pdbx_seq_one_letter_code
_entity_poly.pdbx_strand_id
1 'polypeptide(L)'
;MKDKVILRLTENVTVKGNGGREVKIVARIDTGATSSSIDESLAGELQLGPVLRSKVIKSASGIRKRPAVKIAVILKDICIEEEFTLADRSHMTYKMLI
;
A
#
# COMPACT_ATOMS: atom_id res chain seq x y z
N MET A 1 19.99 9.86 -17.21
CA MET A 1 19.78 9.17 -15.97
C MET A 1 19.69 10.02 -14.77
N LYS A 2 20.29 11.10 -14.81
CA LYS A 2 20.46 11.91 -13.65
C LYS A 2 19.19 12.45 -13.05
N ASP A 3 18.16 12.60 -13.79
CA ASP A 3 16.91 13.15 -13.26
C ASP A 3 15.99 12.11 -12.66
N LYS A 4 16.50 10.93 -12.47
CA LYS A 4 15.71 9.87 -11.87
C LYS A 4 15.68 9.98 -10.37
N VAL A 5 14.50 9.78 -9.79
CA VAL A 5 14.38 9.54 -8.37
C VAL A 5 14.85 8.11 -8.12
N ILE A 6 15.85 7.96 -7.28
CA ILE A 6 16.35 6.63 -6.95
C ILE A 6 15.57 6.13 -5.75
N LEU A 7 14.81 5.06 -5.96
CA LEU A 7 14.09 4.38 -4.89
C LEU A 7 14.88 3.15 -4.47
N ARG A 8 14.93 2.95 -3.18
CA ARG A 8 15.53 1.75 -2.61
C ARG A 8 14.49 0.64 -2.60
N LEU A 9 14.91 -0.57 -2.23
CA LEU A 9 13.99 -1.69 -2.07
C LEU A 9 12.96 -1.42 -0.98
N THR A 10 13.30 -0.56 -0.02
CA THR A 10 12.39 -0.14 1.04
C THR A 10 12.50 1.37 1.19
N GLU A 11 11.39 2.00 1.57
CA GLU A 11 11.35 3.44 1.82
C GLU A 11 10.46 3.73 3.02
N ASN A 12 10.79 4.78 3.74
CA ASN A 12 9.92 5.30 4.78
C ASN A 12 8.80 6.08 4.12
N VAL A 13 7.57 5.76 4.48
CA VAL A 13 6.40 6.45 3.93
C VAL A 13 5.48 6.87 5.06
N THR A 14 4.71 7.93 4.82
CA THR A 14 3.63 8.33 5.71
C THR A 14 2.32 7.97 5.04
N VAL A 15 1.54 7.14 5.69
CA VAL A 15 0.22 6.74 5.19
C VAL A 15 -0.82 7.60 5.86
N LYS A 16 -1.63 8.27 5.06
CA LYS A 16 -2.68 9.15 5.57
C LYS A 16 -3.99 8.40 5.68
N GLY A 17 -4.57 8.41 6.87
CA GLY A 17 -5.87 7.81 7.12
C GLY A 17 -6.95 8.86 7.26
N ASN A 18 -8.15 8.42 7.63
CA ASN A 18 -9.28 9.30 7.86
C ASN A 18 -9.23 9.88 9.27
N GLY A 19 -9.89 11.02 9.45
CA GLY A 19 -9.98 11.65 10.76
C GLY A 19 -8.66 12.21 11.29
N GLY A 20 -7.77 12.62 10.40
CA GLY A 20 -6.46 13.14 10.79
C GLY A 20 -5.46 12.08 11.20
N ARG A 21 -5.80 10.82 11.05
CA ARG A 21 -4.89 9.73 11.39
C ARG A 21 -3.78 9.64 10.36
N GLU A 22 -2.60 9.29 10.82
CA GLU A 22 -1.50 8.97 9.91
C GLU A 22 -0.50 8.10 10.65
N VAL A 23 0.29 7.35 9.88
CA VAL A 23 1.33 6.50 10.44
C VAL A 23 2.54 6.52 9.50
N LYS A 24 3.71 6.47 10.11
CA LYS A 24 4.96 6.33 9.37
C LYS A 24 5.39 4.88 9.43
N ILE A 25 5.58 4.28 8.27
CA ILE A 25 5.99 2.88 8.18
C ILE A 25 7.04 2.73 7.10
N VAL A 26 7.69 1.58 7.10
CA VAL A 26 8.62 1.22 6.04
C VAL A 26 7.83 0.37 5.04
N ALA A 27 7.78 0.83 3.80
CA ALA A 27 7.14 0.10 2.72
C ALA A 27 8.19 -0.57 1.85
N ARG A 28 7.84 -1.72 1.30
CA ARG A 28 8.66 -2.37 0.30
C ARG A 28 8.28 -1.84 -1.07
N ILE A 29 9.28 -1.44 -1.84
CA ILE A 29 9.08 -0.98 -3.20
C ILE A 29 9.30 -2.17 -4.12
N ASP A 30 8.25 -2.54 -4.86
CA ASP A 30 8.30 -3.69 -5.75
C ASP A 30 7.84 -3.27 -7.14
N THR A 31 8.78 -2.95 -7.99
CA THR A 31 8.48 -2.48 -9.33
C THR A 31 7.90 -3.58 -10.22
N GLY A 32 8.02 -4.83 -9.82
CA GLY A 32 7.43 -5.95 -10.53
C GLY A 32 6.01 -6.29 -10.09
N ALA A 33 5.53 -5.66 -9.03
CA ALA A 33 4.18 -5.93 -8.54
C ALA A 33 3.14 -5.33 -9.49
N THR A 34 2.06 -6.06 -9.70
CA THR A 34 0.95 -5.59 -10.53
C THR A 34 -0.03 -4.75 -9.74
N SER A 35 0.05 -4.79 -8.42
CA SER A 35 -0.82 -3.97 -7.57
C SER A 35 -0.14 -3.72 -6.23
N SER A 36 -0.44 -2.56 -5.68
CA SER A 36 0.01 -2.21 -4.33
C SER A 36 -0.90 -2.86 -3.30
N SER A 37 -0.36 -3.16 -2.13
CA SER A 37 -1.15 -3.75 -1.07
C SER A 37 -0.76 -3.19 0.29
N ILE A 38 -1.69 -3.25 1.24
CA ILE A 38 -1.47 -2.83 2.61
C ILE A 38 -2.12 -3.85 3.54
N ASP A 39 -1.53 -4.01 4.71
CA ASP A 39 -2.10 -4.92 5.70
C ASP A 39 -3.49 -4.45 6.13
N GLU A 40 -4.45 -5.37 6.12
CA GLU A 40 -5.85 -5.04 6.41
C GLU A 40 -6.06 -4.54 7.83
N SER A 41 -5.31 -5.04 8.80
CA SER A 41 -5.41 -4.57 10.18
C SER A 41 -4.94 -3.12 10.31
N LEU A 42 -3.84 -2.79 9.63
CA LEU A 42 -3.34 -1.42 9.62
C LEU A 42 -4.34 -0.48 8.93
N ALA A 43 -4.93 -0.95 7.83
CA ALA A 43 -5.97 -0.18 7.14
C ALA A 43 -7.16 0.10 8.05
N GLY A 44 -7.55 -0.89 8.86
CA GLY A 44 -8.60 -0.71 9.84
C GLY A 44 -8.27 0.31 10.91
N GLU A 45 -7.04 0.28 11.42
CA GLU A 45 -6.58 1.25 12.41
C GLU A 45 -6.60 2.68 11.88
N LEU A 46 -6.26 2.85 10.61
CA LEU A 46 -6.25 4.14 9.96
C LEU A 46 -7.62 4.54 9.43
N GLN A 47 -8.59 3.66 9.53
CA GLN A 47 -9.95 3.85 9.01
C GLN A 47 -9.93 4.20 7.52
N LEU A 48 -9.11 3.49 6.77
CA LEU A 48 -9.03 3.67 5.33
C LEU A 48 -10.31 3.16 4.68
N GLY A 49 -10.69 3.81 3.62
CA GLY A 49 -11.91 3.45 2.90
C GLY A 49 -12.66 4.69 2.47
N PRO A 50 -13.84 4.51 1.91
CA PRO A 50 -14.54 3.25 1.69
C PRO A 50 -13.86 2.36 0.66
N VAL A 51 -14.26 1.10 0.64
CA VAL A 51 -13.83 0.17 -0.39
C VAL A 51 -14.41 0.62 -1.72
N LEU A 52 -13.55 0.83 -2.70
CA LEU A 52 -13.96 1.29 -4.02
C LEU A 52 -14.48 0.15 -4.87
N ARG A 53 -13.83 -1.00 -4.79
CA ARG A 53 -14.17 -2.16 -5.61
C ARG A 53 -13.39 -3.36 -5.12
N SER A 54 -13.76 -4.54 -5.62
CA SER A 54 -12.95 -5.75 -5.42
C SER A 54 -12.04 -5.94 -6.61
N LYS A 55 -10.79 -6.23 -6.33
CA LYS A 55 -9.80 -6.51 -7.36
C LYS A 55 -9.52 -8.00 -7.42
N VAL A 56 -9.43 -8.53 -8.63
CA VAL A 56 -9.08 -9.93 -8.83
C VAL A 56 -7.56 -10.06 -8.84
N ILE A 57 -7.05 -10.85 -7.91
CA ILE A 57 -5.61 -11.10 -7.79
C ILE A 57 -5.35 -12.54 -8.18
N LYS A 58 -4.51 -12.73 -9.19
CA LYS A 58 -4.10 -14.06 -9.64
C LYS A 58 -2.72 -14.36 -9.07
N SER A 59 -2.59 -15.54 -8.52
CA SER A 59 -1.33 -15.99 -7.97
C SER A 59 -1.17 -17.49 -8.21
N ALA A 60 -0.01 -18.03 -7.82
CA ALA A 60 0.24 -19.45 -7.94
C ALA A 60 -0.75 -20.28 -7.10
N SER A 61 -1.28 -19.72 -6.03
CA SER A 61 -2.24 -20.40 -5.18
C SER A 61 -3.69 -20.24 -5.65
N GLY A 62 -3.93 -19.55 -6.76
CA GLY A 62 -5.28 -19.40 -7.32
C GLY A 62 -5.68 -17.96 -7.53
N ILE A 63 -6.98 -17.76 -7.66
CA ILE A 63 -7.59 -16.45 -7.91
C ILE A 63 -8.32 -16.02 -6.65
N ARG A 64 -8.06 -14.80 -6.21
CA ARG A 64 -8.72 -14.21 -5.05
C ARG A 64 -9.26 -12.83 -5.39
N LYS A 65 -10.34 -12.46 -4.71
CA LYS A 65 -10.84 -11.09 -4.76
C LYS A 65 -10.39 -10.37 -3.50
N ARG A 66 -9.86 -9.18 -3.65
CA ARG A 66 -9.45 -8.35 -2.52
C ARG A 66 -10.09 -6.99 -2.62
N PRO A 67 -10.56 -6.43 -1.49
CA PRO A 67 -11.06 -5.06 -1.49
C PRO A 67 -9.94 -4.10 -1.84
N ALA A 68 -10.27 -3.05 -2.55
CA ALA A 68 -9.32 -2.00 -2.90
C ALA A 68 -9.81 -0.66 -2.34
N VAL A 69 -8.89 0.08 -1.77
CA VAL A 69 -9.15 1.41 -1.21
C VAL A 69 -8.16 2.40 -1.80
N LYS A 70 -8.56 3.66 -1.91
CA LYS A 70 -7.66 4.72 -2.34
C LYS A 70 -6.97 5.30 -1.13
N ILE A 71 -5.66 5.41 -1.18
CA ILE A 71 -4.84 5.88 -0.07
C ILE A 71 -3.91 6.97 -0.54
N ALA A 72 -3.75 8.00 0.29
CA ALA A 72 -2.72 9.01 0.09
C ALA A 72 -1.48 8.61 0.88
N VAL A 73 -0.36 8.56 0.20
CA VAL A 73 0.92 8.15 0.77
C VAL A 73 1.96 9.22 0.45
N ILE A 74 2.73 9.62 1.44
CA ILE A 74 3.83 10.56 1.23
C ILE A 74 5.13 9.76 1.15
N LEU A 75 5.77 9.86 0.00
CA LEU A 75 7.01 9.19 -0.30
C LEU A 75 7.99 10.23 -0.85
N LYS A 76 9.13 10.40 -0.19
CA LYS A 76 10.14 11.38 -0.63
C LYS A 76 9.55 12.77 -0.84
N ASP A 77 8.72 13.21 0.11
CA ASP A 77 8.04 14.51 0.08
C ASP A 77 7.03 14.68 -1.05
N ILE A 78 6.70 13.59 -1.73
CA ILE A 78 5.69 13.58 -2.79
C ILE A 78 4.47 12.86 -2.27
N CYS A 79 3.31 13.49 -2.37
CA CYS A 79 2.05 12.85 -2.01
C CYS A 79 1.49 12.14 -3.22
N ILE A 80 1.26 10.84 -3.08
CA ILE A 80 0.75 9.99 -4.13
C ILE A 80 -0.59 9.42 -3.68
N GLU A 81 -1.59 9.45 -4.56
CA GLU A 81 -2.84 8.75 -4.32
C GLU A 81 -2.91 7.53 -5.23
N GLU A 82 -3.11 6.37 -4.65
CA GLU A 82 -3.21 5.13 -5.41
C GLU A 82 -4.19 4.18 -4.76
N GLU A 83 -4.64 3.22 -5.56
CA GLU A 83 -5.44 2.11 -5.04
C GLU A 83 -4.53 1.05 -4.45
N PHE A 84 -4.85 0.64 -3.24
CA PHE A 84 -4.17 -0.44 -2.55
C PHE A 84 -5.18 -1.54 -2.28
N THR A 85 -4.78 -2.79 -2.50
CA THR A 85 -5.61 -3.92 -2.08
C THR A 85 -5.35 -4.20 -0.61
N LEU A 86 -6.39 -4.61 0.10
CA LEU A 86 -6.29 -5.01 1.49
C LEU A 86 -5.92 -6.49 1.53
N ALA A 87 -4.90 -6.82 2.27
CA ALA A 87 -4.41 -8.18 2.36
C ALA A 87 -3.93 -8.46 3.77
N ASP A 88 -3.91 -9.73 4.15
CA ASP A 88 -3.33 -10.12 5.42
C ASP A 88 -1.82 -10.16 5.25
N ARG A 89 -1.16 -9.12 5.72
CA ARG A 89 0.29 -9.03 5.72
C ARG A 89 0.86 -9.12 7.13
N SER A 90 0.07 -9.66 8.08
CA SER A 90 0.48 -9.74 9.48
C SER A 90 1.76 -10.53 9.69
N HIS A 91 2.03 -11.52 8.83
CA HIS A 91 3.25 -12.33 8.89
C HIS A 91 4.40 -11.75 8.09
N MET A 92 4.17 -10.68 7.38
CA MET A 92 5.18 -10.08 6.52
C MET A 92 6.01 -9.05 7.28
N THR A 93 7.27 -8.94 6.90
CA THR A 93 8.15 -7.92 7.46
C THR A 93 7.61 -6.52 7.17
N TYR A 94 7.04 -6.34 5.98
CA TYR A 94 6.52 -5.04 5.56
C TYR A 94 5.01 -5.10 5.43
N LYS A 95 4.35 -4.14 6.09
CA LYS A 95 2.88 -4.06 6.07
C LYS A 95 2.35 -3.38 4.80
N MET A 96 3.23 -2.82 3.99
CA MET A 96 2.84 -2.15 2.76
C MET A 96 3.81 -2.52 1.64
N LEU A 97 3.22 -2.78 0.48
CA LEU A 97 3.94 -3.04 -0.77
C LEU A 97 3.49 -2.01 -1.79
N ILE A 98 4.43 -1.33 -2.36
CA ILE A 98 4.15 -0.32 -3.39
C ILE A 98 4.69 -0.76 -4.72
#